data_190a4c9c4461e4e972d5f427469b6a82
#
_entry.id   190a4c9c4461e4e972d5f427469b6a82
#
_cell.length_a   1.000
_cell.length_b   1.000
_cell.length_c   1.000
_cell.angle_alpha   90.00
_cell.angle_beta   90.00
_cell.angle_gamma   90.00
#
_symmetry.space_group_name_H-M   'P 1'
#
loop_
_entity.id
_entity.type
_entity.pdbx_description
1 polymer ?
#
loop_
_entity_poly.entity_id
_entity_poly.type
_entity_poly.pdbx_seq_one_letter_code
_entity_poly.pdbx_strand_id
1 'polypeptide(L)'
;SFESASEIASKIITGFEEGQFDAVSVIFNRFVNAITQEVTHTSLIPVQIDAPEDEASESAIFYDYEPEEVEILSALLPRNMSTQIFSALLESSAAELAARMTAMDNATRNAGDMIDRLTLVYNRTRQANITKELIEIISGAEAL
;
A
#
# COMPACT_ATOMS: atom_id res chain seq x y z
N SER A 1 6.11 14.08 2.15
CA SER A 1 6.30 14.82 3.40
C SER A 1 4.96 15.42 3.88
N PHE A 2 4.91 15.84 5.14
CA PHE A 2 3.72 16.55 5.67
C PHE A 2 3.46 17.87 4.91
N GLU A 3 4.50 18.52 4.47
CA GLU A 3 4.44 19.74 3.66
C GLU A 3 3.66 19.52 2.36
N SER A 4 3.93 18.43 1.64
CA SER A 4 3.18 18.06 0.44
C SER A 4 1.69 17.80 0.71
N ALA A 5 1.38 17.17 1.86
CA ALA A 5 -0.01 16.96 2.27
C ALA A 5 -0.71 18.30 2.61
N SER A 6 0.01 19.22 3.23
CA SER A 6 -0.49 20.56 3.55
C SER A 6 -0.74 21.40 2.27
N GLU A 7 0.13 21.31 1.26
CA GLU A 7 -0.12 21.96 -0.03
C GLU A 7 -1.37 21.42 -0.72
N ILE A 8 -1.58 20.10 -0.70
CA ILE A 8 -2.79 19.48 -1.26
C ILE A 8 -4.01 19.95 -0.50
N ALA A 9 -3.97 19.94 0.83
CA ALA A 9 -5.07 20.42 1.67
C ALA A 9 -5.42 21.88 1.37
N SER A 10 -4.42 22.76 1.26
CA SER A 10 -4.64 24.17 0.92
C SER A 10 -5.33 24.35 -0.44
N LYS A 11 -4.92 23.59 -1.45
CA LYS A 11 -5.57 23.63 -2.78
C LYS A 11 -7.01 23.16 -2.72
N ILE A 12 -7.30 22.12 -1.93
CA ILE A 12 -8.66 21.61 -1.73
C ILE A 12 -9.52 22.66 -1.03
N ILE A 13 -9.02 23.29 0.03
CA ILE A 13 -9.75 24.31 0.78
C ILE A 13 -10.05 25.51 -0.12
N THR A 14 -9.06 26.02 -0.85
CA THR A 14 -9.25 27.15 -1.76
C THR A 14 -10.29 26.83 -2.85
N GLY A 15 -10.21 25.63 -3.47
CA GLY A 15 -11.18 25.23 -4.50
C GLY A 15 -12.59 25.05 -3.94
N PHE A 16 -12.73 24.60 -2.70
CA PHE A 16 -14.02 24.51 -2.03
C PHE A 16 -14.61 25.91 -1.71
N GLU A 17 -13.78 26.82 -1.20
CA GLU A 17 -14.19 28.22 -0.93
C GLU A 17 -14.59 28.97 -2.20
N GLU A 18 -13.94 28.66 -3.34
CA GLU A 18 -14.29 29.20 -4.66
C GLU A 18 -15.54 28.54 -5.28
N GLY A 19 -16.12 27.50 -4.64
CA GLY A 19 -17.29 26.79 -5.13
C GLY A 19 -17.02 25.93 -6.36
N GLN A 20 -15.80 25.47 -6.56
CA GLN A 20 -15.45 24.59 -7.68
C GLN A 20 -16.03 23.18 -7.53
N PHE A 21 -16.25 22.73 -6.29
CA PHE A 21 -16.85 21.42 -5.95
C PHE A 21 -17.49 21.47 -4.56
N ASP A 22 -18.46 20.56 -4.34
CA ASP A 22 -19.24 20.48 -3.09
C ASP A 22 -18.79 19.36 -2.17
N ALA A 23 -18.07 18.38 -2.71
CA ALA A 23 -17.60 17.22 -1.96
C ALA A 23 -16.19 16.80 -2.39
N VAL A 24 -15.42 16.36 -1.44
CA VAL A 24 -14.06 15.82 -1.66
C VAL A 24 -13.90 14.52 -0.89
N SER A 25 -13.34 13.53 -1.56
CA SER A 25 -13.00 12.27 -0.93
C SER A 25 -11.61 11.80 -1.35
N VAL A 26 -10.97 11.04 -0.50
CA VAL A 26 -9.69 10.40 -0.78
C VAL A 26 -9.88 8.89 -0.87
N ILE A 27 -9.29 8.29 -1.90
CA ILE A 27 -9.23 6.85 -2.09
C ILE A 27 -7.77 6.44 -1.96
N PHE A 28 -7.49 5.51 -1.07
CA PHE A 28 -6.13 5.05 -0.78
C PHE A 28 -6.13 3.59 -0.37
N ASN A 29 -4.95 2.97 -0.40
CA ASN A 29 -4.77 1.60 0.09
C ASN A 29 -4.41 1.64 1.57
N ARG A 30 -5.32 1.18 2.42
CA ARG A 30 -5.06 0.99 3.85
C ARG A 30 -4.21 -0.26 4.07
N PHE A 31 -3.17 -0.12 4.87
CA PHE A 31 -2.34 -1.23 5.28
C PHE A 31 -2.99 -1.99 6.44
N VAL A 32 -3.44 -3.22 6.21
CA VAL A 32 -3.97 -4.11 7.26
C VAL A 32 -2.86 -5.02 7.79
N ASN A 33 -2.14 -5.68 6.88
CA ASN A 33 -0.97 -6.50 7.17
C ASN A 33 -0.12 -6.68 5.90
N ALA A 34 1.02 -7.37 6.01
CA ALA A 34 1.95 -7.55 4.89
C ALA A 34 1.34 -8.27 3.67
N ILE A 35 0.27 -9.05 3.86
CA ILE A 35 -0.38 -9.82 2.80
C ILE A 35 -1.65 -9.13 2.31
N THR A 36 -2.33 -8.38 3.19
CA THR A 36 -3.66 -7.82 2.93
C THR A 36 -3.60 -6.30 2.94
N GLN A 37 -3.99 -5.69 1.84
CA GLN A 37 -4.23 -4.25 1.71
C GLN A 37 -5.67 -4.05 1.24
N GLU A 38 -6.33 -3.03 1.77
CA GLU A 38 -7.72 -2.72 1.45
C GLU A 38 -7.84 -1.35 0.81
N VAL A 39 -8.55 -1.27 -0.31
CA VAL A 39 -8.91 0.01 -0.90
C VAL A 39 -9.95 0.67 -0.01
N THR A 40 -9.60 1.80 0.56
CA THR A 40 -10.45 2.56 1.48
C THR A 40 -10.83 3.89 0.85
N HIS A 41 -12.10 4.24 0.98
CA HIS A 41 -12.66 5.52 0.56
C HIS A 41 -13.08 6.31 1.80
N THR A 42 -12.52 7.50 1.97
CA THR A 42 -12.81 8.39 3.10
C THR A 42 -13.26 9.75 2.57
N SER A 43 -14.40 10.24 3.08
CA SER A 43 -14.86 11.60 2.78
C SER A 43 -14.05 12.60 3.58
N LEU A 44 -13.50 13.61 2.91
CA LEU A 44 -12.82 14.75 3.53
C LEU A 44 -13.77 15.94 3.71
N ILE A 45 -14.65 16.15 2.71
CA ILE A 45 -15.69 17.18 2.72
C ILE A 45 -16.99 16.52 2.20
N PRO A 46 -18.11 16.55 2.92
CA PRO A 46 -18.25 17.06 4.30
C PRO A 46 -17.52 16.18 5.32
N VAL A 47 -17.11 16.79 6.42
CA VAL A 47 -16.53 16.05 7.56
C VAL A 47 -17.63 15.20 8.18
N GLN A 48 -17.44 13.90 8.18
CA GLN A 48 -18.33 12.97 8.88
C GLN A 48 -17.89 12.91 10.34
N ILE A 49 -18.78 13.30 11.22
CA ILE A 49 -18.59 13.17 12.66
C ILE A 49 -19.41 11.94 13.06
N ASP A 50 -18.74 10.84 13.36
CA ASP A 50 -19.35 9.68 14.00
C ASP A 50 -19.67 10.07 15.45
N ALA A 51 -20.81 10.72 15.64
CA ALA A 51 -21.32 10.93 16.98
C ALA A 51 -21.83 9.58 17.49
N PRO A 52 -21.34 9.05 18.61
CA PRO A 52 -21.90 7.85 19.20
C PRO A 52 -23.37 8.13 19.57
N GLU A 53 -24.29 7.34 19.00
CA GLU A 53 -25.73 7.51 19.16
C GLU A 53 -26.20 7.38 20.63
N ASP A 54 -25.37 6.81 21.52
CA ASP A 54 -25.73 6.49 22.89
C ASP A 54 -25.26 7.50 23.97
N GLU A 55 -24.48 8.53 23.63
CA GLU A 55 -24.01 9.51 24.61
C GLU A 55 -24.88 10.78 24.72
N ALA A 56 -26.08 10.77 24.16
CA ALA A 56 -26.98 11.92 24.21
C ALA A 56 -27.62 12.18 25.58
N SER A 57 -27.22 11.50 26.63
CA SER A 57 -28.00 11.65 27.90
C SER A 57 -27.20 11.60 29.16
N GLU A 58 -26.07 11.85 29.45
CA GLU A 58 -25.65 12.04 30.85
C GLU A 58 -24.27 12.72 31.04
N SER A 59 -24.21 13.94 30.87
CA SER A 59 -23.16 14.92 31.18
C SER A 59 -22.63 15.64 29.96
N ALA A 60 -23.40 16.61 29.49
CA ALA A 60 -22.81 17.70 28.74
C ALA A 60 -21.80 18.38 29.63
N ILE A 61 -20.53 17.95 29.57
CA ILE A 61 -19.45 18.67 30.21
C ILE A 61 -19.31 19.97 29.42
N PHE A 62 -19.72 21.07 30.03
CA PHE A 62 -19.54 22.37 29.43
C PHE A 62 -18.03 22.69 29.49
N TYR A 63 -17.40 22.76 28.31
CA TYR A 63 -16.04 23.24 28.19
C TYR A 63 -16.07 24.75 27.97
N ASP A 64 -15.27 25.49 28.73
CA ASP A 64 -14.96 26.88 28.41
C ASP A 64 -13.87 26.89 27.34
N TYR A 65 -14.15 27.53 26.20
CA TYR A 65 -13.20 27.65 25.09
C TYR A 65 -12.53 29.02 25.14
N GLU A 66 -11.20 29.03 25.04
CA GLU A 66 -10.40 30.23 24.91
C GLU A 66 -9.33 29.97 23.81
N PRO A 67 -9.36 30.64 22.68
CA PRO A 67 -10.33 31.64 22.17
C PRO A 67 -11.71 31.03 21.80
N GLU A 68 -12.57 31.83 21.15
CA GLU A 68 -13.92 31.40 20.74
C GLU A 68 -13.93 30.15 19.85
N GLU A 69 -14.97 29.32 19.97
CA GLU A 69 -15.11 28.04 19.25
C GLU A 69 -14.90 28.18 17.73
N VAL A 70 -15.41 29.25 17.14
CA VAL A 70 -15.29 29.51 15.68
C VAL A 70 -13.85 29.72 15.28
N GLU A 71 -13.06 30.42 16.10
CA GLU A 71 -11.66 30.69 15.83
C GLU A 71 -10.83 29.40 15.96
N ILE A 72 -11.12 28.57 16.97
CA ILE A 72 -10.49 27.26 17.15
C ILE A 72 -10.79 26.36 15.95
N LEU A 73 -12.05 26.23 15.54
CA LEU A 73 -12.47 25.41 14.42
C LEU A 73 -11.83 25.86 13.10
N SER A 74 -11.75 27.16 12.84
CA SER A 74 -11.12 27.70 11.64
C SER A 74 -9.63 27.34 11.53
N ALA A 75 -8.94 27.19 12.67
CA ALA A 75 -7.54 26.78 12.69
C ALA A 75 -7.38 25.24 12.65
N LEU A 76 -8.29 24.49 13.26
CA LEU A 76 -8.19 23.04 13.39
C LEU A 76 -8.63 22.30 12.13
N LEU A 77 -9.66 22.77 11.41
CA LEU A 77 -10.18 22.08 10.22
C LEU A 77 -9.14 21.93 9.11
N PRO A 78 -8.38 22.97 8.71
CA PRO A 78 -7.32 22.80 7.72
C PRO A 78 -6.22 21.85 8.18
N ARG A 79 -5.87 21.91 9.44
CA ARG A 79 -4.85 21.02 10.02
C ARG A 79 -5.32 19.57 10.06
N ASN A 80 -6.57 19.33 10.42
CA ASN A 80 -7.18 18.00 10.40
C ASN A 80 -7.17 17.42 8.99
N MET A 81 -7.58 18.19 7.99
CA MET A 81 -7.55 17.78 6.59
C MET A 81 -6.14 17.43 6.13
N SER A 82 -5.15 18.26 6.45
CA SER A 82 -3.74 17.99 6.14
C SER A 82 -3.26 16.68 6.80
N THR A 83 -3.69 16.43 8.02
CA THR A 83 -3.33 15.21 8.77
C THR A 83 -3.98 13.97 8.17
N GLN A 84 -5.25 14.04 7.77
CA GLN A 84 -5.95 12.92 7.11
C GLN A 84 -5.32 12.59 5.76
N ILE A 85 -4.99 13.58 4.94
CA ILE A 85 -4.28 13.39 3.66
C ILE A 85 -2.91 12.77 3.91
N PHE A 86 -2.17 13.26 4.90
CA PHE A 86 -0.85 12.72 5.23
C PHE A 86 -0.93 11.27 5.70
N SER A 87 -1.91 10.94 6.54
CA SER A 87 -2.17 9.56 6.97
C SER A 87 -2.48 8.65 5.78
N ALA A 88 -3.35 9.08 4.86
CA ALA A 88 -3.66 8.34 3.65
C ALA A 88 -2.44 8.09 2.76
N LEU A 89 -1.54 9.07 2.62
CA LEU A 89 -0.28 8.92 1.88
C LEU A 89 0.67 7.93 2.54
N LEU A 90 0.78 7.94 3.88
CA LEU A 90 1.61 6.99 4.63
C LEU A 90 1.06 5.58 4.52
N GLU A 91 -0.25 5.40 4.70
CA GLU A 91 -0.94 4.12 4.56
C GLU A 91 -0.73 3.52 3.16
N SER A 92 -0.94 4.33 2.12
CA SER A 92 -0.74 3.89 0.73
C SER A 92 0.71 3.51 0.45
N SER A 93 1.68 4.27 0.97
CA SER A 93 3.10 3.95 0.83
C SER A 93 3.47 2.65 1.56
N ALA A 94 2.95 2.45 2.76
CA ALA A 94 3.17 1.21 3.52
C ALA A 94 2.55 0.01 2.81
N ALA A 95 1.33 0.15 2.28
CA ALA A 95 0.64 -0.87 1.52
C ALA A 95 1.41 -1.26 0.23
N GLU A 96 1.96 -0.27 -0.50
CA GLU A 96 2.79 -0.52 -1.68
C GLU A 96 4.07 -1.30 -1.32
N LEU A 97 4.78 -0.88 -0.27
CA LEU A 97 6.00 -1.56 0.17
C LEU A 97 5.74 -3.00 0.60
N ALA A 98 4.63 -3.24 1.31
CA ALA A 98 4.22 -4.58 1.73
C ALA A 98 3.86 -5.47 0.54
N ALA A 99 3.08 -4.96 -0.42
CA ALA A 99 2.75 -5.68 -1.64
C ALA A 99 4.00 -6.02 -2.46
N ARG A 100 4.93 -5.08 -2.58
CA ARG A 100 6.22 -5.28 -3.25
C ARG A 100 7.05 -6.35 -2.55
N MET A 101 7.14 -6.30 -1.22
CA MET A 101 7.86 -7.31 -0.43
C MET A 101 7.29 -8.72 -0.67
N THR A 102 5.99 -8.87 -0.59
CA THR A 102 5.31 -10.16 -0.83
C THR A 102 5.51 -10.66 -2.25
N ALA A 103 5.42 -9.77 -3.25
CA ALA A 103 5.67 -10.12 -4.65
C ALA A 103 7.11 -10.58 -4.88
N MET A 104 8.09 -9.91 -4.29
CA MET A 104 9.51 -10.27 -4.41
C MET A 104 9.85 -11.57 -3.69
N ASP A 105 9.23 -11.84 -2.52
CA ASP A 105 9.38 -13.12 -1.81
C ASP A 105 8.87 -14.28 -2.67
N ASN A 106 7.67 -14.14 -3.26
CA ASN A 106 7.11 -15.12 -4.17
C ASN A 106 7.98 -15.31 -5.43
N ALA A 107 8.47 -14.22 -6.01
CA ALA A 107 9.37 -14.28 -7.15
C ALA A 107 10.69 -15.02 -6.83
N THR A 108 11.26 -14.76 -5.65
CA THR A 108 12.49 -15.42 -5.19
C THR A 108 12.27 -16.92 -5.00
N ARG A 109 11.16 -17.30 -4.40
CA ARG A 109 10.79 -18.71 -4.22
C ARG A 109 10.60 -19.43 -5.55
N ASN A 110 9.83 -18.82 -6.46
CA ASN A 110 9.61 -19.37 -7.80
C ASN A 110 10.91 -19.48 -8.61
N ALA A 111 11.82 -18.52 -8.47
CA ALA A 111 13.13 -18.57 -9.10
C ALA A 111 13.99 -19.72 -8.54
N GLY A 112 13.96 -19.96 -7.23
CA GLY A 112 14.61 -21.10 -6.58
C GLY A 112 14.12 -22.43 -7.16
N ASP A 113 12.79 -22.64 -7.19
CA ASP A 113 12.18 -23.86 -7.75
C ASP A 113 12.56 -24.06 -9.23
N MET A 114 12.66 -22.97 -10.00
CA MET A 114 13.08 -23.03 -11.41
C MET A 114 14.54 -23.43 -11.54
N ILE A 115 15.43 -22.89 -10.72
CA ILE A 115 16.86 -23.24 -10.69
C ILE A 115 17.05 -24.73 -10.37
N ASP A 116 16.33 -25.25 -9.38
CA ASP A 116 16.40 -26.65 -9.01
C ASP A 116 15.94 -27.55 -10.14
N ARG A 117 14.83 -27.21 -10.80
CA ARG A 117 14.34 -27.93 -11.97
C ARG A 117 15.32 -27.91 -13.13
N LEU A 118 15.87 -26.75 -13.44
CA LEU A 118 16.87 -26.61 -14.50
C LEU A 118 18.17 -27.36 -14.21
N THR A 119 18.61 -27.36 -12.95
CA THR A 119 19.77 -28.12 -12.51
C THR A 119 19.55 -29.62 -12.69
N LEU A 120 18.37 -30.12 -12.39
CA LEU A 120 18.02 -31.52 -12.61
C LEU A 120 18.02 -31.88 -14.11
N VAL A 121 17.41 -31.06 -14.95
CA VAL A 121 17.41 -31.23 -16.41
C VAL A 121 18.83 -31.20 -16.97
N TYR A 122 19.64 -30.23 -16.54
CA TYR A 122 21.03 -30.10 -16.95
C TYR A 122 21.84 -31.36 -16.61
N ASN A 123 21.75 -31.83 -15.38
CA ASN A 123 22.48 -33.04 -14.95
C ASN A 123 22.03 -34.28 -15.73
N ARG A 124 20.73 -34.43 -15.98
CA ARG A 124 20.19 -35.53 -16.78
C ARG A 124 20.70 -35.49 -18.22
N THR A 125 20.66 -34.31 -18.85
CA THR A 125 21.15 -34.13 -20.23
C THR A 125 22.65 -34.35 -20.32
N ARG A 126 23.41 -33.86 -19.37
CA ARG A 126 24.86 -34.10 -19.27
C ARG A 126 25.19 -35.59 -19.18
N GLN A 127 24.50 -36.33 -18.31
CA GLN A 127 24.68 -37.78 -18.19
C GLN A 127 24.34 -38.51 -19.48
N ALA A 128 23.22 -38.14 -20.14
CA ALA A 128 22.82 -38.75 -21.42
C ALA A 128 23.86 -38.50 -22.51
N ASN A 129 24.42 -37.29 -22.61
CA ASN A 129 25.47 -36.97 -23.59
C ASN A 129 26.76 -37.74 -23.28
N ILE A 130 27.22 -37.81 -22.04
CA ILE A 130 28.39 -38.60 -21.67
C ILE A 130 28.16 -40.07 -22.00
N THR A 131 27.00 -40.64 -21.70
CA THR A 131 26.67 -42.02 -22.03
C THR A 131 26.66 -42.28 -23.54
N LYS A 132 26.11 -41.34 -24.32
CA LYS A 132 26.10 -41.42 -25.77
C LYS A 132 27.53 -41.40 -26.33
N GLU A 133 28.38 -40.50 -25.92
CA GLU A 133 29.80 -40.43 -26.34
C GLU A 133 30.55 -41.70 -25.94
N LEU A 134 30.34 -42.28 -24.77
CA LEU A 134 30.91 -43.55 -24.39
C LEU A 134 30.48 -44.70 -25.28
N ILE A 135 29.20 -44.80 -25.65
CA ILE A 135 28.70 -45.82 -26.54
C ILE A 135 29.31 -45.66 -27.93
N GLU A 136 29.43 -44.43 -28.43
CA GLU A 136 30.06 -44.15 -29.74
C GLU A 136 31.55 -44.58 -29.75
N ILE A 137 32.27 -44.32 -28.69
CA ILE A 137 33.70 -44.73 -28.55
C ILE A 137 33.82 -46.27 -28.51
N ILE A 138 32.99 -46.97 -27.73
CA ILE A 138 32.98 -48.42 -27.61
C ILE A 138 32.63 -49.07 -28.93
N SER A 139 31.56 -48.58 -29.60
CA SER A 139 31.16 -49.11 -30.92
C SER A 139 32.20 -48.86 -32.00
N GLY A 140 32.91 -47.72 -31.95
CA GLY A 140 34.03 -47.45 -32.84
C GLY A 140 35.24 -48.34 -32.60
N ALA A 141 35.48 -48.74 -31.35
CA ALA A 141 36.58 -49.67 -31.00
C ALA A 141 36.29 -51.15 -31.39
N GLU A 142 35.01 -51.55 -31.34
CA GLU A 142 34.57 -52.88 -31.79
C GLU A 142 34.51 -53.05 -33.31
N ALA A 143 34.51 -51.96 -34.08
CA ALA A 143 34.46 -51.94 -35.53
C ALA A 143 35.86 -51.99 -36.21
N LEU A 144 36.90 -51.95 -35.40
CA LEU A 144 38.30 -52.12 -35.82
C LEU A 144 38.78 -53.53 -35.54
#